data_9821805feee024b04977e2be181fac31
#
_entry.id   9821805feee024b04977e2be181fac31
#
_cell.length_a   1.000
_cell.length_b   1.000
_cell.length_c   1.000
_cell.angle_alpha   90.00
_cell.angle_beta   90.00
_cell.angle_gamma   90.00
#
_symmetry.space_group_name_H-M   'P 1'
#
loop_
_entity.id
_entity.type
_entity.pdbx_description
1 polymer ?
#
loop_
_entity_poly.entity_id
_entity_poly.type
_entity_poly.pdbx_seq_one_letter_code
_entity_poly.pdbx_strand_id
1 'polypeptide(L)'
;FNEVDSPNWDEDFLRTVSDKIFHSIEQVDSLAHWIQMTWMFYHSKDKWSQPRIKAFLNSVPDDKLILLDYYCDSVEIWRETQQYYGKPYIWCYLGNFGGNSMLAGHVDDVSAKLNRLFVEGGKNISGVGATLEGLDVNPFMYEFVLEKAWSHTITNADWMKNWALCRGGSKSSHIIDAWQQLYKKIYIHHATAGQAVLMNARPMLEGTDSWNTHPDIYYDNKELWHIWGKFLEAKNVDSSGYKFDVINIGRQVLGNL
;
A
#
# COMPACT_ATOMS: atom_id res chain seq x y z
N PHE A 1 -10.78 -3.76 18.44
CA PHE A 1 -11.10 -2.31 18.30
C PHE A 1 -10.74 -1.75 16.91
N ASN A 2 -10.68 -2.57 15.88
CA ASN A 2 -10.14 -2.11 14.59
C ASN A 2 -10.97 -0.97 13.97
N GLU A 3 -12.30 -1.14 13.94
CA GLU A 3 -13.27 -0.12 13.48
C GLU A 3 -14.46 -0.03 14.44
N VAL A 4 -14.31 -0.58 15.63
CA VAL A 4 -15.31 -0.57 16.67
C VAL A 4 -14.78 0.21 17.87
N ASP A 5 -15.59 1.09 18.41
CA ASP A 5 -15.23 1.86 19.58
C ASP A 5 -14.98 0.97 20.79
N SER A 6 -13.95 1.32 21.56
CA SER A 6 -13.75 0.73 22.87
C SER A 6 -14.89 1.11 23.80
N PRO A 7 -15.42 0.19 24.63
CA PRO A 7 -16.42 0.53 25.64
C PRO A 7 -15.87 1.42 26.74
N ASN A 8 -14.57 1.48 26.90
CA ASN A 8 -13.88 2.35 27.84
C ASN A 8 -12.52 2.79 27.26
N TRP A 9 -12.20 4.07 27.38
CA TRP A 9 -10.99 4.66 26.84
C TRP A 9 -9.95 4.99 27.91
N ASP A 10 -10.11 4.49 29.14
CA ASP A 10 -9.12 4.62 30.20
C ASP A 10 -7.86 3.81 29.86
N GLU A 11 -6.69 4.36 30.14
CA GLU A 11 -5.42 3.72 29.85
C GLU A 11 -5.27 2.36 30.57
N ASP A 12 -5.75 2.25 31.81
CA ASP A 12 -5.70 0.99 32.56
C ASP A 12 -6.64 -0.06 31.99
N PHE A 13 -7.78 0.35 31.45
CA PHE A 13 -8.66 -0.56 30.73
C PHE A 13 -8.00 -1.08 29.45
N LEU A 14 -7.43 -0.19 28.64
CA LEU A 14 -6.76 -0.55 27.39
C LEU A 14 -5.54 -1.47 27.63
N ARG A 15 -4.77 -1.18 28.68
CA ARG A 15 -3.67 -2.05 29.14
C ARG A 15 -4.17 -3.44 29.51
N THR A 16 -5.25 -3.51 30.30
CA THR A 16 -5.82 -4.78 30.74
C THR A 16 -6.37 -5.60 29.57
N VAL A 17 -7.00 -4.95 28.59
CA VAL A 17 -7.52 -5.62 27.39
C VAL A 17 -6.40 -6.21 26.57
N SER A 18 -5.36 -5.43 26.27
CA SER A 18 -4.21 -5.89 25.50
C SER A 18 -3.48 -7.04 26.19
N ASP A 19 -3.25 -6.91 27.49
CA ASP A 19 -2.66 -7.96 28.34
C ASP A 19 -3.46 -9.28 28.27
N LYS A 20 -4.78 -9.21 28.44
CA LYS A 20 -5.65 -10.38 28.35
C LYS A 20 -5.67 -11.03 26.98
N ILE A 21 -5.66 -10.25 25.91
CA ILE A 21 -5.57 -10.77 24.54
C ILE A 21 -4.24 -11.56 24.40
N PHE A 22 -3.13 -10.95 24.78
CA PHE A 22 -1.82 -11.60 24.68
C PHE A 22 -1.76 -12.89 25.51
N HIS A 23 -2.16 -12.86 26.78
CA HIS A 23 -2.15 -14.06 27.62
C HIS A 23 -3.07 -15.17 27.08
N SER A 24 -4.19 -14.82 26.46
CA SER A 24 -5.06 -15.82 25.82
C SER A 24 -4.37 -16.53 24.64
N ILE A 25 -3.54 -15.81 23.89
CA ILE A 25 -2.72 -16.40 22.81
C ILE A 25 -1.62 -17.28 23.42
N GLU A 26 -0.89 -16.76 24.41
CA GLU A 26 0.22 -17.44 25.06
C GLU A 26 -0.18 -18.74 25.77
N GLN A 27 -1.41 -18.80 26.33
CA GLN A 27 -1.95 -20.02 26.95
C GLN A 27 -2.14 -21.16 25.95
N VAL A 28 -2.37 -20.83 24.68
CA VAL A 28 -2.53 -21.84 23.61
C VAL A 28 -1.17 -22.23 23.03
N ASP A 29 -0.32 -21.24 22.78
CA ASP A 29 1.04 -21.41 22.26
C ASP A 29 1.99 -20.37 22.86
N SER A 30 2.86 -20.84 23.75
CA SER A 30 3.86 -19.97 24.41
C SER A 30 4.92 -19.41 23.45
N LEU A 31 5.06 -19.95 22.25
CA LEU A 31 5.97 -19.48 21.22
C LEU A 31 5.28 -18.48 20.25
N ALA A 32 3.99 -18.33 20.32
CA ALA A 32 3.23 -17.45 19.43
C ALA A 32 3.66 -15.98 19.58
N HIS A 33 3.58 -15.26 18.46
CA HIS A 33 3.70 -13.82 18.40
C HIS A 33 2.34 -13.23 18.01
N TRP A 34 1.95 -12.15 18.68
CA TRP A 34 0.77 -11.41 18.30
C TRP A 34 1.14 -10.43 17.17
N ILE A 35 0.46 -10.54 16.02
CA ILE A 35 0.57 -9.58 14.93
C ILE A 35 -0.65 -8.68 15.00
N GLN A 36 -0.43 -7.37 15.19
CA GLN A 36 -1.47 -6.37 15.34
C GLN A 36 -1.41 -5.33 14.23
N MET A 37 -2.51 -5.15 13.52
CA MET A 37 -2.66 -4.02 12.58
C MET A 37 -2.84 -2.71 13.34
N THR A 38 -2.21 -1.65 12.86
CA THR A 38 -2.29 -0.31 13.48
C THR A 38 -3.39 0.57 12.89
N TRP A 39 -4.23 0.01 12.01
CA TRP A 39 -5.37 0.70 11.41
C TRP A 39 -6.26 1.41 12.43
N MET A 40 -6.50 0.79 13.59
CA MET A 40 -7.29 1.37 14.66
C MET A 40 -6.74 2.71 15.16
N PHE A 41 -5.42 2.90 15.18
CA PHE A 41 -4.80 4.17 15.61
C PHE A 41 -5.00 5.28 14.58
N TYR A 42 -5.17 4.93 13.31
CA TYR A 42 -5.50 5.86 12.23
C TYR A 42 -7.01 6.14 12.18
N HIS A 43 -7.83 5.09 12.13
CA HIS A 43 -9.27 5.20 11.94
C HIS A 43 -9.97 5.98 13.06
N SER A 44 -9.59 5.71 14.30
CA SER A 44 -10.15 6.39 15.49
C SER A 44 -9.11 7.31 16.16
N LYS A 45 -8.40 8.10 15.36
CA LYS A 45 -7.29 8.97 15.80
C LYS A 45 -7.72 9.98 16.87
N ASP A 46 -8.95 10.43 16.83
CA ASP A 46 -9.55 11.32 17.83
C ASP A 46 -9.61 10.69 19.22
N LYS A 47 -9.65 9.36 19.31
CA LYS A 47 -9.76 8.58 20.55
C LYS A 47 -8.44 7.96 20.98
N TRP A 48 -7.60 7.56 20.02
CA TRP A 48 -6.28 6.99 20.27
C TRP A 48 -5.23 8.07 20.50
N SER A 49 -5.22 8.66 21.71
CA SER A 49 -4.12 9.54 22.11
C SER A 49 -2.81 8.76 22.31
N GLN A 50 -1.68 9.45 22.24
CA GLN A 50 -0.36 8.81 22.48
C GLN A 50 -0.27 8.05 23.81
N PRO A 51 -0.75 8.56 24.96
CA PRO A 51 -0.78 7.81 26.21
C PRO A 51 -1.58 6.50 26.10
N ARG A 52 -2.73 6.53 25.44
CA ARG A 52 -3.58 5.34 25.23
C ARG A 52 -2.92 4.30 24.34
N ILE A 53 -2.32 4.72 23.22
CA ILE A 53 -1.52 3.82 22.37
C ILE A 53 -0.38 3.19 23.17
N LYS A 54 0.34 3.99 23.93
CA LYS A 54 1.45 3.52 24.77
C LYS A 54 0.97 2.54 25.84
N ALA A 55 -0.15 2.82 26.51
CA ALA A 55 -0.74 1.93 27.50
C ALA A 55 -1.13 0.58 26.89
N PHE A 56 -1.76 0.59 25.71
CA PHE A 56 -2.15 -0.61 24.99
C PHE A 56 -0.92 -1.45 24.55
N LEU A 57 0.10 -0.81 23.97
CA LEU A 57 1.27 -1.52 23.43
C LEU A 57 2.20 -2.06 24.52
N ASN A 58 2.42 -1.29 25.62
CA ASN A 58 3.41 -1.64 26.64
C ASN A 58 2.97 -2.77 27.59
N SER A 59 1.73 -3.24 27.50
CA SER A 59 1.27 -4.39 28.28
C SER A 59 1.77 -5.74 27.73
N VAL A 60 2.24 -5.76 26.48
CA VAL A 60 2.76 -6.96 25.82
C VAL A 60 4.29 -6.88 25.74
N PRO A 61 5.06 -7.99 25.97
CA PRO A 61 6.50 -8.00 25.78
C PRO A 61 6.92 -7.60 24.35
N ASP A 62 8.08 -6.94 24.22
CA ASP A 62 8.53 -6.42 22.92
C ASP A 62 8.82 -7.52 21.90
N ASP A 63 9.29 -8.66 22.36
CA ASP A 63 9.58 -9.83 21.53
C ASP A 63 8.34 -10.66 21.18
N LYS A 64 7.17 -10.29 21.66
CA LYS A 64 5.90 -11.01 21.47
C LYS A 64 4.86 -10.28 20.66
N LEU A 65 5.12 -9.03 20.30
CA LEU A 65 4.18 -8.20 19.52
C LEU A 65 4.90 -7.64 18.30
N ILE A 66 4.30 -7.84 17.11
CA ILE A 66 4.74 -7.22 15.86
C ILE A 66 3.60 -6.37 15.32
N LEU A 67 3.89 -5.11 15.04
CA LEU A 67 2.89 -4.18 14.50
C LEU A 67 2.99 -4.12 12.98
N LEU A 68 1.84 -4.14 12.31
CA LEU A 68 1.76 -3.80 10.89
C LEU A 68 1.33 -2.34 10.78
N ASP A 69 2.24 -1.45 10.41
CA ASP A 69 1.89 -0.07 10.07
C ASP A 69 1.17 -0.08 8.73
N TYR A 70 -0.15 -0.11 8.79
CA TYR A 70 -1.04 -0.70 7.79
C TYR A 70 -1.11 0.06 6.47
N TYR A 71 -0.99 1.40 6.51
CA TYR A 71 -1.32 2.28 5.39
C TYR A 71 -0.21 3.31 5.11
N CYS A 72 1.03 2.88 5.11
CA CYS A 72 2.19 3.78 5.07
C CYS A 72 2.37 4.53 3.75
N ASP A 73 1.81 4.05 2.65
CA ASP A 73 1.76 4.80 1.40
C ASP A 73 0.93 6.08 1.51
N SER A 74 0.03 6.16 2.49
CA SER A 74 -0.73 7.39 2.82
C SER A 74 -0.33 7.97 4.16
N VAL A 75 -0.47 7.20 5.25
CA VAL A 75 -0.28 7.67 6.62
C VAL A 75 0.71 6.77 7.36
N GLU A 76 1.76 7.35 7.91
CA GLU A 76 2.82 6.67 8.64
C GLU A 76 2.64 6.88 10.15
N ILE A 77 1.93 5.96 10.84
CA ILE A 77 1.66 6.05 12.28
C ILE A 77 2.95 5.90 13.11
N TRP A 78 3.93 5.15 12.60
CA TRP A 78 5.23 4.99 13.27
C TRP A 78 5.91 6.33 13.60
N ARG A 79 5.71 7.35 12.77
CA ARG A 79 6.27 8.70 13.00
C ARG A 79 5.56 9.44 14.11
N GLU A 80 4.25 9.29 14.20
CA GLU A 80 3.42 9.95 15.21
C GLU A 80 3.58 9.31 16.59
N THR A 81 4.03 8.06 16.66
CA THR A 81 4.15 7.26 17.88
C THR A 81 5.60 7.03 18.33
N GLN A 82 6.55 7.83 17.86
CA GLN A 82 7.98 7.65 18.20
C GLN A 82 8.44 6.20 17.96
N GLN A 83 8.24 5.71 16.73
CA GLN A 83 8.50 4.32 16.31
C GLN A 83 7.80 3.29 17.24
N TYR A 84 6.52 3.52 17.53
CA TYR A 84 5.71 2.65 18.40
C TYR A 84 6.32 2.39 19.77
N TYR A 85 7.01 3.41 20.30
CA TYR A 85 7.69 3.34 21.62
C TYR A 85 8.64 2.16 21.77
N GLY A 86 9.26 1.70 20.69
CA GLY A 86 10.22 0.60 20.66
C GLY A 86 9.66 -0.77 20.28
N LYS A 87 8.34 -0.89 20.06
CA LYS A 87 7.75 -2.16 19.58
C LYS A 87 8.20 -2.48 18.15
N PRO A 88 8.50 -3.75 17.82
CA PRO A 88 8.77 -4.19 16.47
C PRO A 88 7.62 -3.84 15.53
N TYR A 89 7.94 -3.29 14.34
CA TYR A 89 6.93 -2.97 13.35
C TYR A 89 7.41 -3.21 11.92
N ILE A 90 6.44 -3.44 11.05
CA ILE A 90 6.63 -3.61 9.60
C ILE A 90 5.93 -2.43 8.91
N TRP A 91 6.67 -1.70 8.08
CA TRP A 91 6.12 -0.67 7.21
C TRP A 91 5.35 -1.34 6.07
N CYS A 92 4.05 -1.11 5.93
CA CYS A 92 3.21 -1.81 4.97
C CYS A 92 2.65 -0.86 3.91
N TYR A 93 2.76 -1.29 2.67
CA TYR A 93 2.08 -0.68 1.53
C TYR A 93 0.69 -1.29 1.38
N LEU A 94 -0.34 -0.46 1.32
CA LEU A 94 -1.72 -0.90 1.09
C LEU A 94 -2.11 -0.73 -0.38
N GLY A 95 -1.93 0.45 -0.94
CA GLY A 95 -2.24 0.79 -2.32
C GLY A 95 -3.72 1.04 -2.58
N ASN A 96 -4.60 0.09 -2.22
CA ASN A 96 -6.04 0.20 -2.47
C ASN A 96 -6.86 -0.62 -1.47
N PHE A 97 -8.09 -0.18 -1.22
CA PHE A 97 -9.04 -0.88 -0.36
C PHE A 97 -9.95 -1.83 -1.16
N GLY A 98 -10.29 -2.97 -0.54
CA GLY A 98 -11.34 -3.87 -1.01
C GLY A 98 -11.17 -4.38 -2.44
N GLY A 99 -9.94 -4.48 -2.94
CA GLY A 99 -9.66 -4.90 -4.31
C GLY A 99 -10.01 -3.87 -5.39
N ASN A 100 -10.27 -2.60 -5.02
CA ASN A 100 -10.44 -1.51 -5.97
C ASN A 100 -9.10 -1.22 -6.66
N SER A 101 -8.90 -1.77 -7.84
CA SER A 101 -7.64 -1.69 -8.56
C SER A 101 -7.65 -0.54 -9.57
N MET A 102 -6.66 0.33 -9.47
CA MET A 102 -6.43 1.45 -10.39
C MET A 102 -4.94 1.55 -10.71
N LEU A 103 -4.60 1.94 -11.94
CA LEU A 103 -3.22 2.27 -12.30
C LEU A 103 -2.85 3.64 -11.68
N ALA A 104 -2.24 3.59 -10.53
CA ALA A 104 -1.74 4.73 -9.77
C ALA A 104 -0.71 4.23 -8.75
N GLY A 105 -0.07 5.10 -8.00
CA GLY A 105 0.82 4.64 -6.94
C GLY A 105 1.82 5.66 -6.41
N HIS A 106 1.96 6.81 -7.04
CA HIS A 106 2.84 7.89 -6.60
C HIS A 106 4.26 7.41 -6.23
N VAL A 107 4.91 6.75 -7.18
CA VAL A 107 6.22 6.06 -7.01
C VAL A 107 7.25 6.91 -6.27
N ASP A 108 7.36 8.21 -6.62
CA ASP A 108 8.39 9.07 -6.03
C ASP A 108 8.12 9.38 -4.55
N ASP A 109 6.86 9.57 -4.17
CA ASP A 109 6.48 9.77 -2.76
C ASP A 109 6.71 8.51 -1.94
N VAL A 110 6.26 7.36 -2.44
CA VAL A 110 6.49 6.06 -1.78
C VAL A 110 7.99 5.77 -1.63
N SER A 111 8.77 6.05 -2.67
CA SER A 111 10.24 5.93 -2.61
C SER A 111 10.85 6.85 -1.55
N ALA A 112 10.38 8.10 -1.46
CA ALA A 112 10.85 9.05 -0.45
C ALA A 112 10.48 8.60 0.97
N LYS A 113 9.29 8.04 1.17
CA LYS A 113 8.85 7.45 2.46
C LYS A 113 9.73 6.27 2.86
N LEU A 114 10.01 5.35 1.95
CA LEU A 114 10.90 4.22 2.20
C LEU A 114 12.32 4.67 2.52
N ASN A 115 12.88 5.62 1.77
CA ASN A 115 14.21 6.15 2.06
C ASN A 115 14.27 6.80 3.47
N ARG A 116 13.22 7.52 3.85
CA ARG A 116 13.11 8.10 5.20
C ARG A 116 12.99 7.00 6.26
N LEU A 117 12.22 5.95 6.01
CA LEU A 117 12.09 4.81 6.91
C LEU A 117 13.46 4.18 7.24
N PHE A 118 14.30 3.97 6.25
CA PHE A 118 15.63 3.37 6.45
C PHE A 118 16.58 4.26 7.26
N VAL A 119 16.32 5.57 7.32
CA VAL A 119 17.12 6.52 8.09
C VAL A 119 16.52 6.77 9.48
N GLU A 120 15.21 6.92 9.57
CA GLU A 120 14.51 7.41 10.76
C GLU A 120 13.70 6.33 11.49
N GLY A 121 13.48 5.15 10.89
CA GLY A 121 12.57 4.12 11.39
C GLY A 121 12.99 3.45 12.70
N GLY A 122 14.20 3.73 13.17
CA GLY A 122 14.70 3.19 14.44
C GLY A 122 15.22 1.76 14.34
N LYS A 123 15.65 1.23 15.48
CA LYS A 123 16.22 -0.13 15.56
C LYS A 123 15.15 -1.23 15.60
N ASN A 124 13.92 -0.87 15.86
CA ASN A 124 12.78 -1.76 16.01
C ASN A 124 11.98 -1.96 14.71
N ILE A 125 12.40 -1.35 13.60
CA ILE A 125 11.85 -1.71 12.29
C ILE A 125 12.23 -3.17 11.98
N SER A 126 11.22 -3.99 11.66
CA SER A 126 11.38 -5.42 11.35
C SER A 126 11.34 -5.70 9.87
N GLY A 127 10.88 -4.76 9.04
CA GLY A 127 10.87 -4.92 7.61
C GLY A 127 9.89 -4.02 6.87
N VAL A 128 9.76 -4.30 5.58
CA VAL A 128 8.78 -3.73 4.68
C VAL A 128 7.84 -4.83 4.21
N GLY A 129 6.55 -4.54 4.14
CA GLY A 129 5.53 -5.51 3.77
C GLY A 129 4.41 -4.90 2.96
N ALA A 130 3.35 -5.66 2.77
CA ALA A 130 2.14 -5.25 2.09
C ALA A 130 0.90 -5.77 2.83
N THR A 131 -0.13 -4.94 2.87
CA THR A 131 -1.42 -5.22 3.50
C THR A 131 -2.52 -5.27 2.44
N LEU A 132 -2.42 -6.23 1.53
CA LEU A 132 -3.35 -6.36 0.41
C LEU A 132 -4.77 -6.70 0.89
N GLU A 133 -5.75 -5.95 0.41
CA GLU A 133 -7.17 -6.21 0.69
C GLU A 133 -7.90 -6.92 -0.45
N GLY A 134 -7.19 -7.29 -1.51
CA GLY A 134 -7.76 -8.00 -2.64
C GLY A 134 -6.71 -8.76 -3.43
N LEU A 135 -7.15 -9.67 -4.29
CA LEU A 135 -6.27 -10.45 -5.16
C LEU A 135 -5.91 -9.71 -6.46
N ASP A 136 -6.77 -8.79 -6.90
CA ASP A 136 -6.55 -7.98 -8.11
C ASP A 136 -5.83 -6.68 -7.75
N VAL A 137 -4.55 -6.78 -7.51
CA VAL A 137 -3.70 -5.66 -7.12
C VAL A 137 -2.82 -5.19 -8.29
N ASN A 138 -2.24 -4.00 -8.15
CA ASN A 138 -1.32 -3.43 -9.11
C ASN A 138 0.10 -3.99 -8.91
N PRO A 139 0.55 -4.99 -9.70
CA PRO A 139 1.82 -5.67 -9.46
C PRO A 139 3.03 -4.74 -9.55
N PHE A 140 2.97 -3.68 -10.37
CA PHE A 140 4.05 -2.71 -10.52
C PHE A 140 4.42 -2.09 -9.16
N MET A 141 3.42 -1.60 -8.42
CA MET A 141 3.67 -0.93 -7.14
C MET A 141 4.12 -1.89 -6.05
N TYR A 142 3.51 -3.07 -5.98
CA TYR A 142 3.89 -4.05 -4.96
C TYR A 142 5.31 -4.59 -5.18
N GLU A 143 5.69 -4.92 -6.41
CA GLU A 143 7.07 -5.31 -6.69
C GLU A 143 8.04 -4.16 -6.44
N PHE A 144 7.69 -2.93 -6.82
CA PHE A 144 8.51 -1.76 -6.53
C PHE A 144 8.81 -1.62 -5.02
N VAL A 145 7.77 -1.65 -4.19
CA VAL A 145 7.90 -1.48 -2.74
C VAL A 145 8.71 -2.61 -2.12
N LEU A 146 8.41 -3.86 -2.46
CA LEU A 146 9.08 -5.01 -1.88
C LEU A 146 10.54 -5.12 -2.34
N GLU A 147 10.85 -4.76 -3.59
CA GLU A 147 12.23 -4.75 -4.06
C GLU A 147 13.04 -3.63 -3.44
N LYS A 148 12.44 -2.46 -3.18
CA LYS A 148 13.10 -1.36 -2.44
C LYS A 148 13.55 -1.76 -1.05
N ALA A 149 12.91 -2.73 -0.41
CA ALA A 149 13.33 -3.27 0.88
C ALA A 149 14.73 -3.93 0.82
N TRP A 150 15.08 -4.51 -0.32
CA TRP A 150 16.36 -5.19 -0.56
C TRP A 150 17.37 -4.30 -1.30
N SER A 151 16.89 -3.43 -2.16
CA SER A 151 17.68 -2.62 -3.08
C SER A 151 17.38 -1.13 -2.94
N HIS A 152 17.39 -0.61 -1.70
CA HIS A 152 17.01 0.77 -1.39
C HIS A 152 17.88 1.84 -2.10
N THR A 153 19.06 1.49 -2.56
CA THR A 153 19.97 2.40 -3.29
C THR A 153 19.66 2.52 -4.78
N ILE A 154 18.85 1.64 -5.36
CA ILE A 154 18.49 1.72 -6.78
C ILE A 154 17.62 2.96 -7.02
N THR A 155 17.93 3.74 -8.07
CA THR A 155 17.10 4.87 -8.46
C THR A 155 15.74 4.39 -9.00
N ASN A 156 14.70 5.21 -8.89
CA ASN A 156 13.39 4.87 -9.44
C ASN A 156 13.44 4.67 -10.96
N ALA A 157 14.26 5.46 -11.66
CA ALA A 157 14.45 5.35 -13.12
C ALA A 157 15.12 4.03 -13.52
N ASP A 158 16.16 3.60 -12.79
CA ASP A 158 16.85 2.35 -13.07
C ASP A 158 15.96 1.15 -12.73
N TRP A 159 15.25 1.21 -11.61
CA TRP A 159 14.28 0.18 -11.24
C TRP A 159 13.22 0.02 -12.34
N MET A 160 12.60 1.12 -12.76
CA MET A 160 11.58 1.11 -13.81
C MET A 160 12.13 0.57 -15.14
N LYS A 161 13.37 0.92 -15.49
CA LYS A 161 14.02 0.36 -16.69
C LYS A 161 14.19 -1.15 -16.58
N ASN A 162 14.65 -1.66 -15.43
CA ASN A 162 14.79 -3.10 -15.20
C ASN A 162 13.43 -3.79 -15.25
N TRP A 163 12.40 -3.22 -14.62
CA TRP A 163 11.03 -3.68 -14.73
C TRP A 163 10.58 -3.82 -16.17
N ALA A 164 10.72 -2.77 -16.98
CA ALA A 164 10.33 -2.78 -18.39
C ALA A 164 11.05 -3.86 -19.20
N LEU A 165 12.35 -4.07 -18.94
CA LEU A 165 13.14 -5.14 -19.58
C LEU A 165 12.59 -6.53 -19.23
N CYS A 166 12.29 -6.79 -17.98
CA CYS A 166 11.72 -8.06 -17.51
C CYS A 166 10.31 -8.30 -18.08
N ARG A 167 9.51 -7.24 -18.24
CA ARG A 167 8.13 -7.30 -18.77
C ARG A 167 8.06 -7.41 -20.31
N GLY A 168 9.17 -7.65 -20.97
CA GLY A 168 9.25 -7.87 -22.42
C GLY A 168 10.02 -6.79 -23.18
N GLY A 169 10.51 -5.76 -22.53
CA GLY A 169 11.28 -4.66 -23.13
C GLY A 169 12.61 -5.12 -23.76
N SER A 170 13.16 -6.25 -23.33
CA SER A 170 14.32 -6.88 -23.97
C SER A 170 14.06 -7.31 -25.41
N LYS A 171 12.78 -7.45 -25.81
CA LYS A 171 12.35 -7.84 -27.16
C LYS A 171 11.75 -6.70 -27.97
N SER A 172 11.35 -5.61 -27.32
CA SER A 172 10.70 -4.47 -27.97
C SER A 172 10.92 -3.15 -27.25
N SER A 173 11.51 -2.18 -27.95
CA SER A 173 11.67 -0.81 -27.43
C SER A 173 10.32 -0.11 -27.15
N HIS A 174 9.25 -0.50 -27.82
CA HIS A 174 7.90 0.04 -27.56
C HIS A 174 7.47 -0.23 -26.12
N ILE A 175 7.81 -1.38 -25.54
CA ILE A 175 7.51 -1.73 -24.16
C ILE A 175 8.29 -0.85 -23.18
N ILE A 176 9.58 -0.61 -23.47
CA ILE A 176 10.39 0.29 -22.63
C ILE A 176 9.81 1.70 -22.62
N ASP A 177 9.49 2.23 -23.82
CA ASP A 177 8.90 3.57 -23.93
C ASP A 177 7.53 3.63 -23.27
N ALA A 178 6.69 2.62 -23.43
CA ALA A 178 5.39 2.54 -22.78
C ALA A 178 5.50 2.58 -21.25
N TRP A 179 6.39 1.77 -20.65
CA TRP A 179 6.62 1.78 -19.21
C TRP A 179 7.20 3.09 -18.71
N GLN A 180 8.10 3.72 -19.47
CA GLN A 180 8.61 5.06 -19.13
C GLN A 180 7.51 6.11 -19.11
N GLN A 181 6.55 6.03 -20.03
CA GLN A 181 5.42 6.94 -20.05
C GLN A 181 4.41 6.63 -18.95
N LEU A 182 4.12 5.37 -18.65
CA LEU A 182 3.31 4.99 -17.49
C LEU A 182 3.89 5.57 -16.20
N TYR A 183 5.19 5.41 -15.98
CA TYR A 183 5.85 5.98 -14.81
C TYR A 183 5.67 7.50 -14.73
N LYS A 184 5.96 8.21 -15.82
CA LYS A 184 5.96 9.67 -15.85
C LYS A 184 4.58 10.32 -15.84
N LYS A 185 3.54 9.62 -16.29
CA LYS A 185 2.21 10.21 -16.53
C LYS A 185 1.11 9.60 -15.67
N ILE A 186 1.26 8.36 -15.25
CA ILE A 186 0.24 7.62 -14.50
C ILE A 186 0.70 7.35 -13.07
N TYR A 187 1.87 6.75 -12.89
CA TYR A 187 2.37 6.35 -11.58
C TYR A 187 2.98 7.48 -10.73
N ILE A 188 2.91 8.71 -11.20
CA ILE A 188 3.18 9.92 -10.39
C ILE A 188 1.93 10.39 -9.63
N HIS A 189 0.76 9.86 -9.94
CA HIS A 189 -0.50 10.26 -9.34
C HIS A 189 -0.85 9.34 -8.17
N HIS A 190 -1.34 9.97 -7.10
CA HIS A 190 -1.92 9.28 -5.97
C HIS A 190 -3.43 9.12 -6.22
N ALA A 191 -3.91 7.89 -6.20
CA ALA A 191 -5.33 7.62 -6.12
C ALA A 191 -5.73 7.45 -4.64
N THR A 192 -6.93 7.77 -4.27
CA THR A 192 -7.46 7.32 -2.98
C THR A 192 -7.58 5.80 -2.99
N ALA A 193 -7.34 5.17 -1.87
CA ALA A 193 -7.34 3.71 -1.79
C ALA A 193 -8.68 3.06 -2.18
N GLY A 194 -9.79 3.82 -2.15
CA GLY A 194 -11.11 3.37 -2.59
C GLY A 194 -11.37 3.49 -4.08
N GLN A 195 -10.47 4.09 -4.88
CA GLN A 195 -10.72 4.32 -6.29
C GLN A 195 -10.49 3.08 -7.14
N ALA A 196 -11.35 2.95 -8.15
CA ALA A 196 -11.28 1.95 -9.20
C ALA A 196 -11.43 2.63 -10.57
N VAL A 197 -11.62 1.86 -11.63
CA VAL A 197 -11.99 2.38 -12.96
C VAL A 197 -13.34 3.09 -12.92
N LEU A 198 -13.54 4.09 -13.77
CA LEU A 198 -14.74 4.92 -13.78
C LEU A 198 -16.04 4.10 -13.92
N MET A 199 -16.03 3.02 -14.71
CA MET A 199 -17.20 2.15 -14.87
C MET A 199 -17.70 1.50 -13.58
N ASN A 200 -16.86 1.45 -12.52
CA ASN A 200 -17.27 0.93 -11.22
C ASN A 200 -17.96 2.00 -10.34
N ALA A 201 -17.90 3.27 -10.74
CA ALA A 201 -18.60 4.32 -10.04
C ALA A 201 -20.12 4.16 -10.21
N ARG A 202 -20.87 4.40 -9.13
CA ARG A 202 -22.33 4.41 -9.23
C ARG A 202 -22.81 5.66 -9.98
N PRO A 203 -23.69 5.52 -10.97
CA PRO A 203 -24.35 6.67 -11.59
C PRO A 203 -25.17 7.44 -10.54
N MET A 204 -24.88 8.73 -10.39
CA MET A 204 -25.58 9.64 -9.49
C MET A 204 -25.85 10.96 -10.18
N LEU A 205 -26.94 11.64 -9.80
CA LEU A 205 -27.25 12.96 -10.33
C LEU A 205 -26.41 14.06 -9.67
N GLU A 206 -26.06 13.87 -8.41
CA GLU A 206 -25.28 14.81 -7.62
C GLU A 206 -24.37 14.06 -6.62
N GLY A 207 -23.16 14.55 -6.44
CA GLY A 207 -22.21 14.05 -5.43
C GLY A 207 -21.63 12.66 -5.69
N THR A 208 -21.15 12.05 -4.64
CA THR A 208 -20.64 10.66 -4.60
C THR A 208 -21.34 9.90 -3.49
N ASP A 209 -21.76 8.65 -3.76
CA ASP A 209 -22.51 7.84 -2.79
C ASP A 209 -21.62 7.37 -1.62
N SER A 210 -20.36 7.15 -1.88
CA SER A 210 -19.40 6.73 -0.87
C SER A 210 -17.96 7.06 -1.28
N TRP A 211 -17.04 6.94 -0.35
CA TRP A 211 -15.62 7.15 -0.55
C TRP A 211 -14.99 6.26 -1.64
N ASN A 212 -15.61 5.14 -1.99
CA ASN A 212 -15.13 4.17 -3.00
C ASN A 212 -15.84 4.25 -4.36
N THR A 213 -16.67 5.27 -4.57
CA THR A 213 -17.39 5.47 -5.85
C THR A 213 -17.00 6.79 -6.51
N HIS A 214 -15.77 7.19 -6.35
CA HIS A 214 -15.26 8.46 -6.86
C HIS A 214 -15.13 8.44 -8.38
N PRO A 215 -15.71 9.40 -9.12
CA PRO A 215 -15.63 9.44 -10.57
C PRO A 215 -14.33 10.07 -11.10
N ASP A 216 -13.49 10.61 -10.21
CA ASP A 216 -12.31 11.35 -10.65
C ASP A 216 -11.20 10.43 -11.14
N ILE A 217 -10.66 10.79 -12.30
CA ILE A 217 -9.47 10.19 -12.87
C ILE A 217 -8.34 11.23 -12.75
N TYR A 218 -7.24 10.89 -12.09
CA TYR A 218 -6.16 11.84 -11.82
C TYR A 218 -5.18 12.03 -12.97
N TYR A 219 -5.41 11.38 -14.11
CA TYR A 219 -4.61 11.50 -15.32
C TYR A 219 -5.50 11.57 -16.57
N ASP A 220 -4.94 12.00 -17.69
CA ASP A 220 -5.67 12.02 -18.96
C ASP A 220 -5.79 10.59 -19.52
N ASN A 221 -7.03 10.10 -19.65
CA ASN A 221 -7.28 8.76 -20.21
C ASN A 221 -6.83 8.63 -21.67
N LYS A 222 -6.76 9.72 -22.44
CA LYS A 222 -6.20 9.70 -23.80
C LYS A 222 -4.72 9.39 -23.78
N GLU A 223 -3.98 9.90 -22.79
CA GLU A 223 -2.58 9.55 -22.60
C GLU A 223 -2.41 8.06 -22.28
N LEU A 224 -3.24 7.53 -21.39
CA LEU A 224 -3.21 6.09 -21.08
C LEU A 224 -3.57 5.25 -22.31
N TRP A 225 -4.54 5.66 -23.11
CA TRP A 225 -4.86 5.03 -24.39
C TRP A 225 -3.67 4.99 -25.35
N HIS A 226 -2.97 6.11 -25.53
CA HIS A 226 -1.77 6.16 -26.38
C HIS A 226 -0.65 5.24 -25.86
N ILE A 227 -0.46 5.21 -24.54
CA ILE A 227 0.53 4.32 -23.91
C ILE A 227 0.16 2.84 -24.15
N TRP A 228 -1.11 2.49 -24.00
CA TRP A 228 -1.60 1.15 -24.31
C TRP A 228 -1.36 0.76 -25.78
N GLY A 229 -1.59 1.71 -26.72
CA GLY A 229 -1.27 1.52 -28.13
C GLY A 229 0.18 1.08 -28.37
N LYS A 230 1.15 1.65 -27.62
CA LYS A 230 2.56 1.25 -27.73
C LYS A 230 2.81 -0.20 -27.30
N PHE A 231 2.11 -0.69 -26.28
CA PHE A 231 2.17 -2.12 -25.95
C PHE A 231 1.64 -2.98 -27.09
N LEU A 232 0.55 -2.58 -27.75
CA LEU A 232 -0.04 -3.31 -28.87
C LEU A 232 0.85 -3.31 -30.13
N GLU A 233 1.72 -2.31 -30.29
CA GLU A 233 2.70 -2.23 -31.39
C GLU A 233 3.89 -3.18 -31.19
N ALA A 234 4.11 -3.70 -29.99
CA ALA A 234 5.21 -4.63 -29.72
C ALA A 234 4.98 -5.97 -30.42
N LYS A 235 5.94 -6.35 -31.29
CA LYS A 235 5.89 -7.60 -32.06
C LYS A 235 6.81 -8.66 -31.44
N ASN A 236 6.44 -9.92 -31.61
CA ASN A 236 7.24 -11.07 -31.18
C ASN A 236 7.51 -11.15 -29.67
N VAL A 237 6.61 -10.60 -28.87
CA VAL A 237 6.62 -10.68 -27.41
C VAL A 237 5.44 -11.56 -26.97
N ASP A 238 5.75 -12.66 -26.31
CA ASP A 238 4.76 -13.67 -25.90
C ASP A 238 4.93 -14.10 -24.43
N SER A 239 5.57 -13.24 -23.61
CA SER A 239 5.71 -13.51 -22.17
C SER A 239 4.38 -13.32 -21.44
N SER A 240 4.15 -14.12 -20.38
CA SER A 240 2.96 -13.97 -19.53
C SER A 240 2.86 -12.60 -18.90
N GLY A 241 3.98 -12.02 -18.48
CA GLY A 241 4.04 -10.68 -17.93
C GLY A 241 3.57 -9.61 -18.91
N TYR A 242 4.04 -9.65 -20.15
CA TYR A 242 3.59 -8.74 -21.21
C TYR A 242 2.08 -8.87 -21.48
N LYS A 243 1.59 -10.11 -21.61
CA LYS A 243 0.15 -10.35 -21.82
C LYS A 243 -0.70 -9.79 -20.69
N PHE A 244 -0.26 -10.01 -19.46
CA PHE A 244 -0.92 -9.44 -18.27
C PHE A 244 -0.96 -7.91 -18.36
N ASP A 245 0.15 -7.26 -18.66
CA ASP A 245 0.24 -5.80 -18.72
C ASP A 245 -0.69 -5.23 -19.79
N VAL A 246 -0.70 -5.82 -20.99
CA VAL A 246 -1.60 -5.42 -22.09
C VAL A 246 -3.06 -5.48 -21.65
N ILE A 247 -3.46 -6.57 -20.97
CA ILE A 247 -4.83 -6.76 -20.51
C ILE A 247 -5.16 -5.79 -19.38
N ASN A 248 -4.28 -5.67 -18.38
CA ASN A 248 -4.53 -4.84 -17.21
C ASN A 248 -4.61 -3.34 -17.56
N ILE A 249 -3.70 -2.86 -18.42
CA ILE A 249 -3.73 -1.47 -18.90
C ILE A 249 -4.97 -1.25 -19.76
N GLY A 250 -5.27 -2.19 -20.67
CA GLY A 250 -6.48 -2.13 -21.50
C GLY A 250 -7.77 -2.11 -20.68
N ARG A 251 -7.85 -2.89 -19.61
CA ARG A 251 -8.97 -2.86 -18.66
C ARG A 251 -9.15 -1.46 -18.06
N GLN A 252 -8.06 -0.83 -17.65
CA GLN A 252 -8.11 0.53 -17.09
C GLN A 252 -8.54 1.55 -18.15
N VAL A 253 -8.00 1.48 -19.36
CA VAL A 253 -8.39 2.36 -20.49
C VAL A 253 -9.87 2.28 -20.78
N LEU A 254 -10.37 1.05 -20.97
CA LEU A 254 -11.76 0.80 -21.34
C LEU A 254 -12.73 1.07 -20.18
N GLY A 255 -12.30 0.81 -18.95
CA GLY A 255 -13.10 1.08 -17.76
C GLY A 255 -13.23 2.57 -17.42
N ASN A 256 -12.41 3.43 -18.04
CA ASN A 256 -12.44 4.89 -17.89
C ASN A 256 -13.17 5.58 -19.07
N LEU A 257 -13.71 4.84 -20.04
CA LEU A 257 -14.52 5.38 -21.14
C LEU A 257 -15.99 5.43 -20.80
#